data_0095ee58a5b1453c6ee39d86fabc2a3c
#
_entry.id   0095ee58a5b1453c6ee39d86fabc2a3c
#
_cell.length_a   1.000
_cell.length_b   1.000
_cell.length_c   1.000
_cell.angle_alpha   90.00
_cell.angle_beta   90.00
_cell.angle_gamma   90.00
#
_symmetry.space_group_name_H-M   'P 1'
#
loop_
_entity.id
_entity.type
_entity.pdbx_description
1 polymer ?
#
loop_
_entity_poly.entity_id
_entity_poly.type
_entity_poly.pdbx_seq_one_letter_code
_entity_poly.pdbx_strand_id
1 'polypeptide(L)'
;MRVLIVGASGTIGRAVVAELGQRHEVVTAGRNSGDIRLDITDSESIRAAYADAGPLDAVVSTAGTVRFAPFAELDSEGYEIGLRDKLMGQVNLVLIGRDSI
;
A
#
# COMPACT_ATOMS: atom_id res chain seq x y z
N MET A 1 -7.97 -0.50 17.50
CA MET A 1 -7.37 0.54 16.64
C MET A 1 -8.03 0.50 15.26
N ARG A 2 -8.00 1.60 14.58
CA ARG A 2 -8.44 1.69 13.19
C ARG A 2 -7.21 1.63 12.29
N VAL A 3 -7.11 0.58 11.47
CA VAL A 3 -5.91 0.25 10.71
C VAL A 3 -6.22 0.23 9.21
N LEU A 4 -5.48 1.01 8.45
CA LEU A 4 -5.52 0.95 6.98
C LEU A 4 -4.53 -0.11 6.51
N ILE A 5 -4.99 -1.07 5.70
CA ILE A 5 -4.13 -2.10 5.12
C ILE A 5 -4.09 -1.89 3.61
N VAL A 6 -2.94 -1.47 3.11
CA VAL A 6 -2.68 -1.24 1.70
C VAL A 6 -2.14 -2.52 1.07
N GLY A 7 -2.73 -2.95 -0.03
CA GLY A 7 -2.40 -4.22 -0.65
C GLY A 7 -3.14 -5.41 -0.03
N ALA A 8 -4.32 -5.16 0.52
CA ALA A 8 -5.09 -6.13 1.28
C ALA A 8 -5.52 -7.39 0.51
N SER A 9 -5.62 -7.30 -0.82
CA SER A 9 -6.03 -8.43 -1.66
C SER A 9 -4.89 -9.36 -2.07
N GLY A 10 -3.65 -8.99 -1.81
CA GLY A 10 -2.48 -9.83 -2.09
C GLY A 10 -2.34 -10.99 -1.12
N THR A 11 -1.36 -11.85 -1.37
CA THR A 11 -1.13 -13.06 -0.55
C THR A 11 -0.84 -12.70 0.91
N ILE A 12 0.09 -11.78 1.14
CA ILE A 12 0.44 -11.34 2.50
C ILE A 12 -0.69 -10.45 3.06
N GLY A 13 -1.23 -9.56 2.25
CA GLY A 13 -2.28 -8.65 2.68
C GLY A 13 -3.51 -9.36 3.22
N ARG A 14 -3.97 -10.42 2.56
CA ARG A 14 -5.13 -11.21 3.02
C ARG A 14 -4.89 -11.83 4.39
N ALA A 15 -3.68 -12.33 4.62
CA ALA A 15 -3.32 -12.92 5.91
C ALA A 15 -3.29 -11.85 7.01
N VAL A 16 -2.78 -10.66 6.71
CA VAL A 16 -2.76 -9.53 7.65
C VAL A 16 -4.17 -9.07 7.98
N VAL A 17 -5.05 -8.95 6.97
CA VAL A 17 -6.45 -8.58 7.18
C VAL A 17 -7.15 -9.60 8.09
N ALA A 18 -6.95 -10.89 7.84
CA ALA A 18 -7.56 -11.94 8.64
C ALA A 18 -7.12 -11.87 10.11
N GLU A 19 -5.85 -11.63 10.35
CA GLU A 19 -5.31 -11.57 11.71
C GLU A 19 -5.72 -10.30 12.45
N LEU A 20 -5.52 -9.14 11.84
CA LEU A 20 -5.83 -7.86 12.48
C LEU A 20 -7.34 -7.61 12.58
N GLY A 21 -8.13 -8.11 11.65
CA GLY A 21 -9.58 -7.95 11.65
C GLY A 21 -10.28 -8.60 12.83
N GLN A 22 -9.62 -9.52 13.54
CA GLN A 22 -10.16 -10.15 14.74
C GLN A 22 -10.18 -9.20 15.94
N ARG A 23 -9.32 -8.20 15.97
CA ARG A 23 -9.11 -7.32 17.12
C ARG A 23 -9.23 -5.84 16.84
N HIS A 24 -9.21 -5.45 15.57
CA HIS A 24 -9.16 -4.05 15.16
C HIS A 24 -10.17 -3.77 14.06
N GLU A 25 -10.55 -2.52 13.92
CA GLU A 25 -11.29 -2.04 12.75
C GLU A 25 -10.31 -1.93 11.58
N VAL A 26 -10.53 -2.72 10.54
CA VAL A 26 -9.67 -2.76 9.36
C VAL A 26 -10.34 -2.05 8.20
N VAL A 27 -9.61 -1.12 7.58
CA VAL A 27 -9.98 -0.49 6.31
C VAL A 27 -9.02 -1.03 5.25
N THR A 28 -9.55 -1.61 4.19
CA THR A 28 -8.73 -2.21 3.14
C THR A 28 -8.55 -1.26 1.97
N ALA A 29 -7.35 -1.22 1.41
CA ALA A 29 -7.07 -0.40 0.24
C ALA A 29 -6.26 -1.18 -0.78
N GLY A 30 -6.57 -1.00 -2.04
CA GLY A 30 -5.88 -1.64 -3.13
C GLY A 30 -6.18 -0.95 -4.45
N ARG A 31 -5.38 -1.27 -5.47
CA ARG A 31 -5.50 -0.65 -6.77
C ARG A 31 -6.81 -0.99 -7.46
N ASN A 32 -7.26 -2.22 -7.33
CA ASN A 32 -8.44 -2.75 -8.03
C ASN A 32 -9.54 -3.27 -7.10
N SER A 33 -9.30 -3.30 -5.81
CA SER A 33 -10.21 -3.88 -4.83
C SER A 33 -10.03 -3.25 -3.46
N GLY A 34 -10.87 -3.64 -2.50
CA GLY A 34 -10.86 -3.13 -1.14
C GLY A 34 -11.89 -2.03 -0.92
N ASP A 35 -11.98 -1.55 0.30
CA ASP A 35 -12.92 -0.48 0.69
C ASP A 35 -12.56 0.84 0.00
N ILE A 36 -11.28 1.08 -0.22
CA ILE A 36 -10.74 2.30 -0.81
C ILE A 36 -9.81 1.92 -1.97
N ARG A 37 -9.89 2.66 -3.07
CA ARG A 37 -8.93 2.51 -4.17
C ARG A 37 -7.69 3.36 -3.88
N LEU A 38 -6.52 2.74 -3.98
CA LEU A 38 -5.25 3.40 -3.71
C LEU A 38 -4.17 2.83 -4.62
N ASP A 39 -3.53 3.71 -5.38
CA ASP A 39 -2.35 3.42 -6.17
C ASP A 39 -1.16 4.14 -5.52
N ILE A 40 -0.22 3.39 -4.96
CA ILE A 40 0.93 3.97 -4.24
C ILE A 40 1.92 4.69 -5.15
N THR A 41 1.80 4.52 -6.46
CA THR A 41 2.62 5.24 -7.44
C THR A 41 2.05 6.61 -7.82
N ASP A 42 0.87 6.95 -7.31
CA ASP A 42 0.15 8.19 -7.60
C ASP A 42 -0.12 8.96 -6.30
N SER A 43 0.59 10.06 -6.09
CA SER A 43 0.46 10.88 -4.88
C SER A 43 -0.95 11.40 -4.65
N GLU A 44 -1.67 11.76 -5.71
CA GLU A 44 -3.06 12.22 -5.58
C GLU A 44 -3.97 11.08 -5.13
N SER A 45 -3.74 9.87 -5.62
CA SER A 45 -4.46 8.67 -5.16
C SER A 45 -4.25 8.43 -3.66
N ILE A 46 -3.01 8.59 -3.19
CA ILE A 46 -2.68 8.45 -1.77
C ILE A 46 -3.41 9.50 -0.93
N ARG A 47 -3.39 10.76 -1.35
CA ARG A 47 -4.10 11.85 -0.66
C ARG A 47 -5.60 11.59 -0.57
N ALA A 48 -6.21 11.18 -1.70
CA ALA A 48 -7.63 10.88 -1.75
C ALA A 48 -7.99 9.70 -0.83
N ALA A 49 -7.14 8.68 -0.80
CA ALA A 49 -7.36 7.51 0.05
C ALA A 49 -7.33 7.87 1.54
N TYR A 50 -6.38 8.69 1.97
CA TYR A 50 -6.33 9.15 3.35
C TYR A 50 -7.53 10.05 3.71
N ALA A 51 -7.97 10.89 2.79
CA ALA A 51 -9.17 11.71 2.99
C ALA A 51 -10.41 10.83 3.17
N ASP A 52 -10.55 9.80 2.35
CA ASP A 52 -11.67 8.85 2.44
C ASP A 52 -11.61 8.00 3.71
N ALA A 53 -10.42 7.58 4.12
CA ALA A 53 -10.25 6.75 5.30
C ALA A 53 -10.56 7.50 6.60
N GLY A 54 -10.31 8.81 6.63
CA GLY A 54 -10.41 9.60 7.85
C GLY A 54 -9.30 9.26 8.86
N PRO A 55 -9.46 9.62 10.13
CA PRO A 55 -8.42 9.39 11.13
C PRO A 55 -8.07 7.90 11.29
N LEU A 56 -6.79 7.61 11.38
CA LEU A 56 -6.24 6.26 11.50
C LEU A 56 -5.28 6.17 12.69
N ASP A 57 -5.21 4.98 13.28
CA ASP A 57 -4.22 4.68 14.31
C ASP A 57 -2.94 4.06 13.73
N ALA A 58 -3.07 3.35 12.61
CA ALA A 58 -1.94 2.69 11.97
C ALA A 58 -2.18 2.47 10.49
N VAL A 59 -1.09 2.34 9.74
CA VAL A 59 -1.11 1.94 8.33
C VAL A 59 -0.14 0.77 8.16
N VAL A 60 -0.62 -0.28 7.50
CA VAL A 60 0.19 -1.44 7.13
C VAL A 60 0.23 -1.51 5.62
N SER A 61 1.42 -1.58 5.05
CA SER A 61 1.59 -1.72 3.61
C SER A 61 2.20 -3.07 3.26
N THR A 62 1.47 -3.82 2.43
CA THR A 62 1.94 -5.06 1.82
C THR A 62 1.96 -4.94 0.30
N ALA A 63 1.76 -3.72 -0.20
CA ALA A 63 1.71 -3.42 -1.63
C ALA A 63 3.11 -3.22 -2.22
N GLY A 64 3.15 -3.11 -3.52
CA GLY A 64 4.33 -2.78 -4.29
C GLY A 64 4.70 -3.88 -5.27
N THR A 65 5.12 -3.45 -6.46
CA THR A 65 5.48 -4.33 -7.56
C THR A 65 6.98 -4.29 -7.80
N VAL A 66 7.57 -5.44 -8.05
CA VAL A 66 8.95 -5.57 -8.52
C VAL A 66 8.95 -6.54 -9.70
N ARG A 67 9.96 -6.43 -10.55
CA ARG A 67 10.18 -7.37 -11.64
C ARG A 67 11.20 -8.41 -11.20
N PHE A 68 10.78 -9.66 -11.14
CA PHE A 68 11.68 -10.79 -10.88
C PHE A 68 12.16 -11.37 -12.20
N ALA A 69 13.47 -11.33 -12.41
CA ALA A 69 14.12 -11.91 -13.57
C ALA A 69 15.58 -12.18 -13.26
N PRO A 70 16.27 -13.05 -14.01
CA PRO A 70 17.72 -13.19 -13.89
C PRO A 70 18.40 -11.85 -14.10
N PHE A 71 19.49 -11.60 -13.37
CA PHE A 71 20.22 -10.33 -13.41
C PHE A 71 20.54 -9.87 -14.83
N ALA A 72 20.95 -10.80 -15.70
CA ALA A 72 21.32 -10.50 -17.08
C ALA A 72 20.15 -10.06 -17.95
N GLU A 73 18.91 -10.31 -17.52
CA GLU A 73 17.69 -9.95 -18.27
C GLU A 73 17.02 -8.69 -17.74
N LEU A 74 17.47 -8.17 -16.59
CA LEU A 74 16.95 -6.92 -16.03
C LEU A 74 17.58 -5.71 -16.72
N ASP A 75 16.75 -4.75 -17.07
CA ASP A 75 17.14 -3.46 -17.60
C ASP A 75 16.77 -2.32 -16.63
N SER A 76 17.08 -1.08 -17.01
CA SER A 76 16.77 0.09 -16.19
C SER A 76 15.28 0.19 -15.86
N GLU A 77 14.41 -0.12 -16.81
CA GLU A 77 12.96 -0.08 -16.60
C GLU A 77 12.53 -1.10 -15.56
N GLY A 78 13.10 -2.31 -15.59
CA GLY A 78 12.81 -3.34 -14.59
C GLY A 78 13.20 -2.90 -13.18
N TYR A 79 14.34 -2.22 -13.03
CA TYR A 79 14.77 -1.66 -11.74
C TYR A 79 13.90 -0.48 -11.31
N GLU A 80 13.50 0.39 -12.24
CA GLU A 80 12.66 1.55 -11.93
C GLU A 80 11.29 1.16 -11.39
N ILE A 81 10.74 0.03 -11.81
CA ILE A 81 9.48 -0.49 -11.26
C ILE A 81 9.60 -0.66 -9.74
N GLY A 82 10.67 -1.30 -9.28
CA GLY A 82 10.92 -1.49 -7.86
C GLY A 82 11.15 -0.18 -7.11
N LEU A 83 11.90 0.74 -7.70
CA LEU A 83 12.14 2.06 -7.12
C LEU A 83 10.84 2.85 -6.95
N ARG A 84 9.99 2.85 -7.97
CA ARG A 84 8.73 3.59 -7.95
C ARG A 84 7.72 2.97 -6.98
N ASP A 85 7.58 1.64 -7.00
CA ASP A 85 6.58 0.94 -6.20
C ASP A 85 7.09 0.60 -4.80
N LYS A 86 8.15 -0.19 -4.70
CA LYS A 86 8.62 -0.69 -3.41
C LYS A 86 9.34 0.36 -2.58
N LEU A 87 10.04 1.30 -3.21
CA LEU A 87 10.70 2.36 -2.47
C LEU A 87 9.81 3.60 -2.35
N MET A 88 9.56 4.30 -3.45
CA MET A 88 8.86 5.59 -3.39
C MET A 88 7.39 5.45 -3.02
N GLY A 89 6.74 4.36 -3.39
CA GLY A 89 5.37 4.08 -2.96
C GLY A 89 5.26 4.03 -1.44
N GLN A 90 6.16 3.31 -0.77
CA GLN A 90 6.18 3.23 0.69
C GLN A 90 6.54 4.57 1.33
N VAL A 91 7.55 5.25 0.79
CA VAL A 91 7.96 6.58 1.27
C VAL A 91 6.78 7.55 1.21
N ASN A 92 6.06 7.58 0.10
CA ASN A 92 4.94 8.50 -0.10
C ASN A 92 3.74 8.16 0.79
N LEU A 93 3.49 6.89 1.08
CA LEU A 93 2.47 6.50 2.05
C LEU A 93 2.74 7.12 3.42
N VAL A 94 3.98 7.10 3.86
CA VAL A 94 4.36 7.69 5.17
C VAL A 94 4.35 9.21 5.12
N LEU A 95 4.98 9.80 4.10
CA LEU A 95 5.06 11.26 3.97
C LEU A 95 3.69 11.92 3.89
N ILE A 96 2.81 11.38 3.05
CA ILE A 96 1.49 11.96 2.82
C ILE A 96 0.56 11.64 3.99
N GLY A 97 0.68 10.45 4.55
CA GLY A 97 -0.19 9.97 5.62
C GLY A 97 0.16 10.45 7.02
N ARG A 98 1.30 11.10 7.22
CA ARG A 98 1.82 11.44 8.55
C ARG A 98 0.86 12.25 9.42
N ASP A 99 0.01 13.06 8.81
CA ASP A 99 -0.96 13.88 9.54
C ASP A 99 -2.30 13.15 9.76
N SER A 100 -2.48 11.96 9.19
CA SER A 100 -3.69 11.14 9.32
C SER A 100 -3.51 10.00 10.32
N ILE A 101 -2.28 9.73 10.71
CA ILE A 101 -1.93 8.60 11.58
C ILE A 101 -1.64 9.08 12.99
#